data_d34cb05f8ad76b168e72b8143b9e7527
#
_entry.id   d34cb05f8ad76b168e72b8143b9e7527
#
_cell.length_a   1.000
_cell.length_b   1.000
_cell.length_c   1.000
_cell.angle_alpha   90.00
_cell.angle_beta   90.00
_cell.angle_gamma   90.00
#
_symmetry.space_group_name_H-M   'P 1'
#
loop_
_entity.id
_entity.type
_entity.pdbx_description
1 polymer ?
#
loop_
_entity_poly.entity_id
_entity_poly.type
_entity_poly.pdbx_seq_one_letter_code
_entity_poly.pdbx_strand_id
1 'polypeptide(L)'
;DSVEHVVQGAAEAPDLIMVGEVRDKETMQQALLHTLTGHLCLTTIHANNSYHALSRIINLFPYDARSAVLSDLSIGLRAVICQRLIRTKDGELQPAVEILLNTSLIAELIKNGEFSQIKEAMEQSLYPGSQTFEQSLCRLYLDGVITYDEAMIGSDSPTNLAWQINQSSPTSRVAAMESE
;
A
#
# COMPACT_ATOMS: atom_id res chain seq x y z
N ASP A 1 27.46 -3.62 -6.69
CA ASP A 1 26.62 -2.49 -6.27
C ASP A 1 25.20 -2.63 -6.81
N SER A 2 24.17 -2.30 -6.00
CA SER A 2 22.76 -2.50 -6.44
C SER A 2 22.42 -1.71 -7.71
N VAL A 3 23.02 -0.53 -7.87
CA VAL A 3 22.83 0.35 -9.03
C VAL A 3 23.45 -0.27 -10.29
N GLU A 4 24.63 -0.83 -10.22
CA GLU A 4 25.26 -1.50 -11.36
C GLU A 4 24.45 -2.70 -11.86
N HIS A 5 23.85 -3.49 -10.95
CA HIS A 5 23.01 -4.62 -11.33
C HIS A 5 21.70 -4.16 -12.01
N VAL A 6 21.10 -3.07 -11.55
CA VAL A 6 19.90 -2.49 -12.18
C VAL A 6 20.22 -1.98 -13.59
N VAL A 7 21.36 -1.31 -13.76
CA VAL A 7 21.81 -0.79 -15.07
C VAL A 7 22.20 -1.91 -16.03
N GLN A 8 22.89 -2.95 -15.55
CA GLN A 8 23.24 -4.12 -16.38
C GLN A 8 22.00 -4.91 -16.79
N GLY A 9 21.05 -5.15 -15.87
CA GLY A 9 19.79 -5.82 -16.19
C GLY A 9 18.97 -5.11 -17.26
N ALA A 10 19.02 -3.78 -17.30
CA ALA A 10 18.33 -2.99 -18.33
C ALA A 10 18.95 -3.10 -19.73
N ALA A 11 20.23 -3.43 -19.83
CA ALA A 11 20.90 -3.62 -21.13
C ALA A 11 20.39 -4.85 -21.90
N GLU A 12 19.78 -5.81 -21.20
CA GLU A 12 19.17 -7.02 -21.78
C GLU A 12 17.69 -6.82 -22.18
N ALA A 13 17.15 -5.60 -22.01
CA ALA A 13 15.75 -5.23 -22.27
C ALA A 13 14.71 -6.20 -21.66
N PRO A 14 14.77 -6.51 -20.35
CA PRO A 14 13.83 -7.42 -19.69
C PRO A 14 12.47 -6.77 -19.53
N ASP A 15 11.39 -7.55 -19.61
CA ASP A 15 10.03 -7.07 -19.32
C ASP A 15 9.84 -6.71 -17.83
N LEU A 16 10.60 -7.37 -16.95
CA LEU A 16 10.53 -7.24 -15.50
C LEU A 16 11.93 -7.06 -14.91
N ILE A 17 12.08 -6.01 -14.09
CA ILE A 17 13.29 -5.74 -13.32
C ILE A 17 12.96 -5.87 -11.83
N MET A 18 13.71 -6.69 -11.10
CA MET A 18 13.58 -6.81 -9.65
C MET A 18 14.75 -6.11 -8.94
N VAL A 19 14.43 -5.10 -8.16
CA VAL A 19 15.36 -4.42 -7.26
C VAL A 19 15.05 -4.87 -5.85
N GLY A 20 15.95 -5.66 -5.23
CA GLY A 20 15.69 -6.33 -3.95
C GLY A 20 15.22 -5.37 -2.86
N GLU A 21 15.93 -4.25 -2.65
CA GLU A 21 15.56 -3.21 -1.68
C GLU A 21 16.07 -1.84 -2.13
N VAL A 22 15.21 -0.82 -2.00
CA VAL A 22 15.61 0.59 -2.18
C VAL A 22 15.99 1.20 -0.85
N ARG A 23 17.28 1.61 -0.73
CA ARG A 23 17.84 2.26 0.46
C ARG A 23 18.32 3.67 0.22
N ASP A 24 18.56 4.03 -1.03
CA ASP A 24 19.17 5.28 -1.46
C ASP A 24 18.46 5.90 -2.66
N LYS A 25 18.79 7.15 -2.91
CA LYS A 25 18.26 7.97 -4.00
C LYS A 25 18.59 7.37 -5.37
N GLU A 26 19.83 6.93 -5.55
CA GLU A 26 20.36 6.46 -6.82
C GLU A 26 19.61 5.21 -7.30
N THR A 27 19.42 4.25 -6.41
CA THR A 27 18.64 3.02 -6.69
C THR A 27 17.18 3.36 -7.02
N MET A 28 16.54 4.27 -6.27
CA MET A 28 15.16 4.69 -6.55
C MET A 28 15.03 5.42 -7.87
N GLN A 29 15.99 6.28 -8.19
CA GLN A 29 16.01 7.03 -9.45
C GLN A 29 16.11 6.10 -10.66
N GLN A 30 16.94 5.06 -10.59
CA GLN A 30 17.05 4.06 -11.66
C GLN A 30 15.75 3.25 -11.79
N ALA A 31 15.15 2.81 -10.68
CA ALA A 31 13.88 2.10 -10.72
C ALA A 31 12.78 2.94 -11.39
N LEU A 32 12.66 4.22 -11.05
CA LEU A 32 11.71 5.15 -11.69
C LEU A 32 11.99 5.33 -13.19
N LEU A 33 13.26 5.51 -13.57
CA LEU A 33 13.63 5.66 -14.98
C LEU A 33 13.19 4.44 -15.80
N HIS A 34 13.40 3.23 -15.29
CA HIS A 34 12.98 2.01 -15.98
C HIS A 34 11.45 1.87 -16.07
N THR A 35 10.69 2.29 -15.05
CA THR A 35 9.23 2.30 -15.15
C THR A 35 8.73 3.26 -16.22
N LEU A 36 9.34 4.43 -16.36
CA LEU A 36 8.98 5.44 -17.37
C LEU A 36 9.34 5.00 -18.80
N THR A 37 10.29 4.08 -18.96
CA THR A 37 10.66 3.47 -20.25
C THR A 37 9.88 2.19 -20.56
N GLY A 38 8.88 1.84 -19.75
CA GLY A 38 7.92 0.75 -20.02
C GLY A 38 8.21 -0.58 -19.32
N HIS A 39 9.30 -0.67 -18.53
CA HIS A 39 9.61 -1.89 -17.79
C HIS A 39 8.78 -1.98 -16.51
N LEU A 40 8.36 -3.17 -16.12
CA LEU A 40 7.79 -3.41 -14.80
C LEU A 40 8.92 -3.56 -13.77
N CYS A 41 8.99 -2.62 -12.81
CA CYS A 41 9.95 -2.70 -11.71
C CYS A 41 9.26 -3.19 -10.43
N LEU A 42 9.81 -4.23 -9.82
CA LEU A 42 9.44 -4.69 -8.48
C LEU A 42 10.55 -4.31 -7.50
N THR A 43 10.18 -3.69 -6.40
CA THR A 43 11.15 -3.35 -5.35
C THR A 43 10.52 -3.44 -3.96
N THR A 44 11.36 -3.54 -2.93
CA THR A 44 10.91 -3.47 -1.54
C THR A 44 11.43 -2.19 -0.87
N ILE A 45 10.64 -1.70 0.08
CA ILE A 45 11.00 -0.59 0.96
C ILE A 45 10.42 -0.84 2.35
N HIS A 46 11.19 -0.56 3.40
CA HIS A 46 10.70 -0.72 4.76
C HIS A 46 9.75 0.41 5.13
N ALA A 47 8.45 0.12 5.24
CA ALA A 47 7.42 1.07 5.67
C ALA A 47 6.26 0.33 6.32
N ASN A 48 5.52 1.01 7.21
CA ASN A 48 4.41 0.41 7.94
C ASN A 48 3.12 0.32 7.11
N ASN A 49 2.95 1.20 6.12
CA ASN A 49 1.81 1.27 5.21
C ASN A 49 2.18 2.02 3.93
N SER A 50 1.25 2.09 2.98
CA SER A 50 1.48 2.64 1.64
C SER A 50 1.84 4.14 1.66
N TYR A 51 1.16 4.97 2.44
CA TYR A 51 1.46 6.40 2.48
C TYR A 51 2.79 6.71 3.18
N HIS A 52 3.21 5.90 4.16
CA HIS A 52 4.56 5.97 4.72
C HIS A 52 5.62 5.50 3.73
N ALA A 53 5.32 4.49 2.90
CA ALA A 53 6.22 4.07 1.82
C ALA A 53 6.48 5.21 0.84
N LEU A 54 5.42 5.89 0.38
CA LEU A 54 5.54 7.05 -0.50
C LEU A 54 6.31 8.20 0.15
N SER A 55 6.01 8.51 1.40
CA SER A 55 6.76 9.54 2.16
C SER A 55 8.23 9.18 2.28
N ARG A 56 8.55 7.91 2.52
CA ARG A 56 9.94 7.44 2.61
C ARG A 56 10.67 7.56 1.27
N ILE A 57 10.02 7.22 0.16
CA ILE A 57 10.58 7.40 -1.18
C ILE A 57 10.94 8.88 -1.41
N ILE A 58 10.02 9.80 -1.17
CA ILE A 58 10.25 11.23 -1.38
C ILE A 58 11.37 11.78 -0.48
N ASN A 59 11.49 11.25 0.73
CA ASN A 59 12.54 11.67 1.66
C ASN A 59 13.96 11.19 1.27
N LEU A 60 14.11 10.27 0.32
CA LEU A 60 15.42 9.93 -0.26
C LEU A 60 15.96 11.07 -1.14
N PHE A 61 15.12 12.00 -1.59
CA PHE A 61 15.48 13.06 -2.52
C PHE A 61 15.60 14.42 -1.84
N PRO A 62 16.54 15.26 -2.28
CA PRO A 62 16.63 16.64 -1.83
C PRO A 62 15.38 17.42 -2.23
N TYR A 63 15.09 18.49 -1.51
CA TYR A 63 13.81 19.21 -1.62
C TYR A 63 13.51 19.72 -3.04
N ASP A 64 14.51 20.23 -3.73
CA ASP A 64 14.43 20.75 -5.11
C ASP A 64 14.09 19.69 -6.15
N ALA A 65 14.44 18.41 -5.90
CA ALA A 65 14.13 17.30 -6.79
C ALA A 65 12.76 16.67 -6.54
N ARG A 66 12.12 16.90 -5.39
CA ARG A 66 10.90 16.19 -4.96
C ARG A 66 9.72 16.35 -5.90
N SER A 67 9.53 17.52 -6.47
CA SER A 67 8.43 17.78 -7.39
C SER A 67 8.51 16.92 -8.66
N ALA A 68 9.71 16.74 -9.22
CA ALA A 68 9.92 15.87 -10.37
C ALA A 68 9.65 14.40 -9.99
N VAL A 69 10.16 13.94 -8.84
CA VAL A 69 9.96 12.58 -8.34
C VAL A 69 8.48 12.27 -8.07
N LEU A 70 7.72 13.21 -7.52
CA LEU A 70 6.26 13.09 -7.33
C LEU A 70 5.54 12.91 -8.67
N SER A 71 5.92 13.69 -9.68
CA SER A 71 5.39 13.56 -11.03
C SER A 71 5.69 12.19 -11.62
N ASP A 72 6.94 11.72 -11.53
CA ASP A 72 7.37 10.42 -12.06
C ASP A 72 6.66 9.26 -11.33
N LEU A 73 6.56 9.31 -10.00
CA LEU A 73 5.81 8.34 -9.21
C LEU A 73 4.33 8.29 -9.58
N SER A 74 3.70 9.46 -9.79
CA SER A 74 2.28 9.52 -10.16
C SER A 74 1.97 8.79 -11.47
N ILE A 75 2.94 8.71 -12.37
CA ILE A 75 2.84 8.04 -13.68
C ILE A 75 3.32 6.59 -13.60
N GLY A 76 4.49 6.36 -13.00
CA GLY A 76 5.20 5.08 -13.03
C GLY A 76 4.69 4.07 -12.01
N LEU A 77 4.18 4.50 -10.85
CA LEU A 77 3.68 3.59 -9.82
C LEU A 77 2.48 2.78 -10.36
N ARG A 78 2.44 1.50 -10.04
CA ARG A 78 1.29 0.62 -10.32
C ARG A 78 0.55 0.27 -9.05
N ALA A 79 1.27 -0.20 -8.04
CA ALA A 79 0.71 -0.57 -6.76
C ALA A 79 1.75 -0.47 -5.64
N VAL A 80 1.28 -0.32 -4.41
CA VAL A 80 2.05 -0.56 -3.19
C VAL A 80 1.34 -1.65 -2.41
N ILE A 81 2.08 -2.72 -2.05
CA ILE A 81 1.56 -3.83 -1.26
C ILE A 81 2.30 -3.83 0.08
N CYS A 82 1.56 -3.64 1.16
CA CYS A 82 2.09 -3.70 2.51
C CYS A 82 1.50 -4.89 3.25
N GLN A 83 2.29 -5.51 4.13
CA GLN A 83 1.82 -6.64 4.91
C GLN A 83 2.22 -6.53 6.38
N ARG A 84 1.37 -7.08 7.26
CA ARG A 84 1.62 -7.27 8.70
C ARG A 84 1.29 -8.70 9.06
N LEU A 85 2.11 -9.31 9.89
CA LEU A 85 1.81 -10.64 10.43
C LEU A 85 0.98 -10.47 11.70
N ILE A 86 -0.22 -11.06 11.69
CA ILE A 86 -1.18 -11.02 12.78
C ILE A 86 -1.29 -12.42 13.37
N ARG A 87 -1.34 -12.55 14.69
CA ARG A 87 -1.49 -13.83 15.38
C ARG A 87 -2.92 -14.36 15.20
N THR A 88 -3.03 -15.59 14.73
CA THR A 88 -4.32 -16.30 14.64
C THR A 88 -4.76 -16.84 16.00
N LYS A 89 -6.03 -17.27 16.10
CA LYS A 89 -6.56 -17.93 17.30
C LYS A 89 -5.81 -19.21 17.66
N ASP A 90 -5.26 -19.88 16.64
CA ASP A 90 -4.51 -21.13 16.81
C ASP A 90 -3.01 -20.88 17.10
N GLY A 91 -2.59 -19.61 17.21
CA GLY A 91 -1.23 -19.21 17.53
C GLY A 91 -0.28 -19.09 16.33
N GLU A 92 -0.77 -19.35 15.12
CA GLU A 92 -0.04 -19.18 13.86
C GLU A 92 0.05 -17.69 13.46
N LEU A 93 0.77 -17.39 12.39
CA LEU A 93 0.86 -16.03 11.81
C LEU A 93 0.15 -15.98 10.46
N GLN A 94 -0.79 -15.04 10.34
CA GLN A 94 -1.54 -14.76 9.12
C GLN A 94 -1.24 -13.35 8.62
N PRO A 95 -0.91 -13.14 7.34
CA PRO A 95 -0.71 -11.80 6.82
C PRO A 95 -2.04 -11.05 6.68
N ALA A 96 -2.12 -9.87 7.29
CA ALA A 96 -3.02 -8.82 6.87
C ALA A 96 -2.34 -7.98 5.80
N VAL A 97 -3.05 -7.62 4.73
CA VAL A 97 -2.48 -6.98 3.56
C VAL A 97 -3.21 -5.68 3.23
N GLU A 98 -2.45 -4.62 3.03
CA GLU A 98 -2.92 -3.37 2.43
C GLU A 98 -2.47 -3.31 0.98
N ILE A 99 -3.35 -2.93 0.06
CA ILE A 99 -3.09 -2.82 -1.37
C ILE A 99 -3.55 -1.44 -1.85
N LEU A 100 -2.59 -0.57 -2.16
CA LEU A 100 -2.81 0.69 -2.84
C LEU A 100 -2.65 0.47 -4.34
N LEU A 101 -3.70 0.67 -5.12
CA LEU A 101 -3.63 0.72 -6.58
C LEU A 101 -3.56 2.18 -7.05
N ASN A 102 -2.69 2.46 -8.01
CA ASN A 102 -2.50 3.81 -8.55
C ASN A 102 -3.64 4.18 -9.53
N THR A 103 -4.82 4.46 -8.97
CA THR A 103 -5.96 5.01 -9.71
C THR A 103 -5.71 6.49 -10.06
N SER A 104 -6.55 7.09 -10.92
CA SER A 104 -6.42 8.50 -11.29
C SER A 104 -6.42 9.44 -10.09
N LEU A 105 -7.29 9.18 -9.09
CA LEU A 105 -7.33 9.96 -7.85
C LEU A 105 -6.05 9.79 -7.03
N ILE A 106 -5.56 8.56 -6.87
CA ILE A 106 -4.31 8.29 -6.14
C ILE A 106 -3.12 8.93 -6.85
N ALA A 107 -3.06 8.86 -8.19
CA ALA A 107 -2.02 9.52 -8.97
C ALA A 107 -2.01 11.05 -8.76
N GLU A 108 -3.18 11.68 -8.69
CA GLU A 108 -3.30 13.10 -8.40
C GLU A 108 -2.81 13.45 -7.00
N LEU A 109 -3.22 12.68 -5.98
CA LEU A 109 -2.76 12.86 -4.60
C LEU A 109 -1.24 12.68 -4.47
N ILE A 110 -0.66 11.69 -5.17
CA ILE A 110 0.79 11.49 -5.21
C ILE A 110 1.48 12.69 -5.85
N LYS A 111 1.00 13.15 -7.00
CA LYS A 111 1.57 14.28 -7.74
C LYS A 111 1.59 15.55 -6.90
N ASN A 112 0.56 15.77 -6.09
CA ASN A 112 0.44 16.92 -5.20
C ASN A 112 1.17 16.74 -3.86
N GLY A 113 1.67 15.52 -3.55
CA GLY A 113 2.29 15.22 -2.26
C GLY A 113 1.29 15.10 -1.10
N GLU A 114 0.02 14.90 -1.39
CA GLU A 114 -1.11 14.86 -0.42
C GLU A 114 -1.29 13.46 0.16
N PHE A 115 -0.22 12.86 0.68
CA PHE A 115 -0.22 11.47 1.15
C PHE A 115 -1.16 11.19 2.31
N SER A 116 -1.50 12.21 3.12
CA SER A 116 -2.45 12.08 4.23
C SER A 116 -3.88 11.75 3.77
N GLN A 117 -4.23 12.07 2.53
CA GLN A 117 -5.57 11.81 1.97
C GLN A 117 -5.67 10.43 1.30
N ILE A 118 -4.55 9.73 1.11
CA ILE A 118 -4.51 8.44 0.39
C ILE A 118 -5.36 7.39 1.08
N LYS A 119 -5.28 7.30 2.42
CA LYS A 119 -6.05 6.30 3.17
C LYS A 119 -7.55 6.48 2.97
N GLU A 120 -8.05 7.69 3.08
CA GLU A 120 -9.47 8.00 2.84
C GLU A 120 -9.87 7.71 1.39
N ALA A 121 -9.04 8.08 0.43
CA ALA A 121 -9.28 7.77 -0.99
C ALA A 121 -9.33 6.26 -1.25
N MET A 122 -8.51 5.45 -0.55
CA MET A 122 -8.57 3.98 -0.63
C MET A 122 -9.86 3.43 -0.02
N GLU A 123 -10.30 3.95 1.14
CA GLU A 123 -11.51 3.51 1.83
C GLU A 123 -12.78 3.78 1.01
N GLN A 124 -12.81 4.90 0.30
CA GLN A 124 -13.91 5.32 -0.57
C GLN A 124 -13.82 4.71 -1.98
N SER A 125 -12.74 4.02 -2.31
CA SER A 125 -12.49 3.50 -3.65
C SER A 125 -13.44 2.35 -3.98
N LEU A 126 -14.19 2.50 -5.07
CA LEU A 126 -14.95 1.42 -5.70
C LEU A 126 -14.09 0.56 -6.64
N TYR A 127 -12.80 0.86 -6.77
CA TYR A 127 -11.91 0.15 -7.69
C TYR A 127 -11.56 -1.23 -7.12
N PRO A 128 -11.88 -2.33 -7.85
CA PRO A 128 -11.63 -3.68 -7.36
C PRO A 128 -10.14 -3.92 -7.11
N GLY A 129 -9.83 -4.49 -5.95
CA GLY A 129 -8.47 -4.87 -5.58
C GLY A 129 -7.72 -3.86 -4.71
N SER A 130 -8.20 -2.62 -4.55
CA SER A 130 -7.69 -1.71 -3.52
C SER A 130 -8.23 -2.14 -2.14
N GLN A 131 -7.38 -2.13 -1.11
CA GLN A 131 -7.74 -2.61 0.24
C GLN A 131 -6.88 -1.93 1.30
N THR A 132 -7.50 -1.40 2.36
CA THR A 132 -6.79 -0.91 3.55
C THR A 132 -6.48 -2.05 4.54
N PHE A 133 -5.59 -1.80 5.51
CA PHE A 133 -5.34 -2.75 6.61
C PHE A 133 -6.62 -3.01 7.41
N GLU A 134 -7.43 -1.99 7.68
CA GLU A 134 -8.68 -2.13 8.41
C GLU A 134 -9.65 -3.07 7.69
N GLN A 135 -9.79 -2.96 6.37
CA GLN A 135 -10.62 -3.88 5.58
C GLN A 135 -10.10 -5.32 5.60
N SER A 136 -8.78 -5.50 5.53
CA SER A 136 -8.14 -6.82 5.65
C SER A 136 -8.36 -7.44 7.03
N LEU A 137 -8.11 -6.67 8.09
CA LEU A 137 -8.29 -7.10 9.49
C LEU A 137 -9.76 -7.39 9.82
N CYS A 138 -10.69 -6.55 9.35
CA CYS A 138 -12.12 -6.76 9.49
C CYS A 138 -12.54 -8.12 8.90
N ARG A 139 -12.07 -8.42 7.68
CA ARG A 139 -12.34 -9.73 7.04
C ARG A 139 -11.77 -10.88 7.85
N LEU A 140 -10.49 -10.84 8.25
CA LEU A 140 -9.85 -11.90 9.06
C LEU A 140 -10.59 -12.14 10.38
N TYR A 141 -11.09 -11.08 11.03
CA TYR A 141 -11.88 -11.18 12.23
C TYR A 141 -13.26 -11.82 11.97
N LEU A 142 -14.00 -11.37 10.95
CA LEU A 142 -15.31 -11.89 10.60
C LEU A 142 -15.26 -13.36 10.12
N ASP A 143 -14.18 -13.74 9.44
CA ASP A 143 -13.89 -15.13 9.05
C ASP A 143 -13.44 -15.99 10.24
N GLY A 144 -13.31 -15.39 11.44
CA GLY A 144 -12.97 -16.11 12.66
C GLY A 144 -11.49 -16.52 12.77
N VAL A 145 -10.60 -16.02 11.92
CA VAL A 145 -9.19 -16.37 11.86
C VAL A 145 -8.41 -15.72 13.02
N ILE A 146 -8.69 -14.45 13.33
CA ILE A 146 -8.04 -13.68 14.39
C ILE A 146 -9.03 -13.27 15.48
N THR A 147 -8.53 -12.87 16.65
CA THR A 147 -9.36 -12.31 17.72
C THR A 147 -9.61 -10.81 17.47
N TYR A 148 -10.60 -10.24 18.18
CA TYR A 148 -10.87 -8.80 18.15
C TYR A 148 -9.65 -7.99 18.63
N ASP A 149 -9.01 -8.44 19.71
CA ASP A 149 -7.85 -7.75 20.28
C ASP A 149 -6.67 -7.74 19.29
N GLU A 150 -6.39 -8.87 18.63
CA GLU A 150 -5.33 -8.92 17.61
C GLU A 150 -5.66 -8.03 16.39
N ALA A 151 -6.93 -7.95 15.99
CA ALA A 151 -7.35 -7.03 14.94
C ALA A 151 -7.12 -5.57 15.33
N MET A 152 -7.47 -5.17 16.56
CA MET A 152 -7.27 -3.81 17.06
C MET A 152 -5.78 -3.45 17.19
N ILE A 153 -4.94 -4.37 17.66
CA ILE A 153 -3.48 -4.18 17.76
C ILE A 153 -2.85 -4.01 16.35
N GLY A 154 -3.34 -4.78 15.38
CA GLY A 154 -2.84 -4.73 14.00
C GLY A 154 -3.29 -3.51 13.19
N SER A 155 -4.25 -2.73 13.67
CA SER A 155 -4.86 -1.61 12.94
C SER A 155 -4.10 -0.30 13.11
N ASP A 156 -4.05 0.52 12.04
CA ASP A 156 -3.62 1.92 12.11
C ASP A 156 -4.70 2.83 12.69
N SER A 157 -5.98 2.43 12.60
CA SER A 157 -7.14 3.16 13.10
C SER A 157 -8.14 2.21 13.77
N PRO A 158 -7.93 1.84 15.06
CA PRO A 158 -8.83 0.94 15.79
C PRO A 158 -10.29 1.41 15.81
N THR A 159 -10.51 2.72 15.88
CA THR A 159 -11.88 3.30 15.86
C THR A 159 -12.58 3.03 14.52
N ASN A 160 -11.89 3.22 13.41
CA ASN A 160 -12.45 2.93 12.08
C ASN A 160 -12.68 1.41 11.91
N LEU A 161 -11.73 0.59 12.34
CA LEU A 161 -11.89 -0.86 12.30
C LEU A 161 -13.10 -1.33 13.12
N ALA A 162 -13.28 -0.82 14.35
CA ALA A 162 -14.43 -1.15 15.18
C ALA A 162 -15.76 -0.77 14.49
N TRP A 163 -15.80 0.39 13.84
CA TRP A 163 -16.95 0.82 13.06
C TRP A 163 -17.24 -0.14 11.89
N GLN A 164 -16.22 -0.50 11.11
CA GLN A 164 -16.36 -1.45 9.99
C GLN A 164 -16.86 -2.83 10.45
N ILE A 165 -16.33 -3.35 11.57
CA ILE A 165 -16.78 -4.61 12.15
C ILE A 165 -18.27 -4.54 12.54
N ASN A 166 -18.68 -3.45 13.21
CA ASN A 166 -20.07 -3.27 13.61
C ASN A 166 -21.04 -3.20 12.41
N GLN A 167 -20.66 -2.51 11.34
CA GLN A 167 -21.47 -2.41 10.12
C GLN A 167 -21.54 -3.73 9.35
N SER A 168 -20.51 -4.56 9.44
CA SER A 168 -20.42 -5.83 8.69
C SER A 168 -20.99 -7.02 9.46
N SER A 169 -21.28 -6.87 10.76
CA SER A 169 -21.82 -7.95 11.60
C SER A 169 -23.26 -8.31 11.21
N PRO A 170 -23.64 -9.60 11.18
CA PRO A 170 -24.98 -10.05 10.79
C PRO A 170 -26.11 -9.39 11.58
N THR A 171 -25.88 -9.05 12.85
CA THR A 171 -26.84 -8.39 13.75
C THR A 171 -27.23 -6.99 13.25
N SER A 172 -26.29 -6.24 12.63
CA SER A 172 -26.56 -4.91 12.09
C SER A 172 -27.37 -4.98 10.78
N ARG A 173 -27.22 -6.06 9.99
CA ARG A 173 -27.99 -6.27 8.76
C ARG A 173 -29.45 -6.58 9.03
N VAL A 174 -29.75 -7.33 10.11
CA VAL A 174 -31.13 -7.64 10.52
C VAL A 174 -31.83 -6.38 11.00
N ALA A 175 -31.21 -5.55 11.82
CA ALA A 175 -31.76 -4.30 12.31
C ALA A 175 -32.08 -3.27 11.20
N ALA A 176 -31.29 -3.25 10.13
CA ALA A 176 -31.53 -2.37 8.98
C ALA A 176 -32.69 -2.84 8.10
N MET A 177 -32.96 -4.17 8.04
CA MET A 177 -34.09 -4.74 7.27
C MET A 177 -35.43 -4.67 8.02
N GLU A 178 -35.41 -4.50 9.36
CA GLU A 178 -36.65 -4.34 10.17
C GLU A 178 -37.09 -2.86 10.27
N SER A 179 -36.31 -1.91 9.71
CA SER A 179 -36.61 -0.47 9.74
C SER A 179 -37.14 0.10 8.41
N GLU A 180 -37.36 -0.74 7.39
CA GLU A 180 -38.06 -0.42 6.13
C GLU A 180 -39.51 -1.00 6.17
#